data_dbe8633ebb256ffecba1acff6bdd00f8
#
_entry.id   dbe8633ebb256ffecba1acff6bdd00f8
#
_cell.length_a   1.000
_cell.length_b   1.000
_cell.length_c   1.000
_cell.angle_alpha   90.00
_cell.angle_beta   90.00
_cell.angle_gamma   90.00
#
_symmetry.space_group_name_H-M   'P 1'
#
loop_
_entity.id
_entity.type
_entity.pdbx_description
1 polymer ?
#
loop_
_entity_poly.entity_id
_entity_poly.type
_entity_poly.pdbx_seq_one_letter_code
_entity_poly.pdbx_strand_id
1 'polypeptide(L)'
;MNAESHFKGWAKPGIIPPGLAAEIAVEPHETLDAISGHFRLFQLRDGHRFSTDDILTAWYGTSWCPSAHTALDLGSGIGTVGMICAWRLPGAKFVTVEAQAESVALAKKSARYNGIESRYEIREGDFRAPEILRADEKFDLITGSPPYFPQGAGIESGHPQKLACRFELRGNIADYCATAAKHLAPGGFFACVFPYEAAQLARVEAGARKAGLVIVRKRPVVFREGDSPLVGLFGMMRADDLPEWFRGQTWTEPDLIIRTREGRIHPEYSAVKLAIGFPP
;
A
#
# COMPACT_ATOMS: atom_id res chain seq x y z
N MET A 1 15.24 -10.27 29.88
CA MET A 1 14.24 -10.26 28.81
C MET A 1 14.66 -11.33 27.80
N ASN A 2 13.75 -12.23 27.42
CA ASN A 2 14.07 -13.31 26.51
C ASN A 2 14.26 -12.73 25.10
N ALA A 3 15.42 -12.90 24.46
CA ALA A 3 15.75 -12.38 23.13
C ALA A 3 14.78 -12.85 22.02
N GLU A 4 14.10 -13.98 22.24
CA GLU A 4 13.10 -14.52 21.31
C GLU A 4 11.80 -13.75 21.31
N SER A 5 11.44 -13.07 22.42
CA SER A 5 10.18 -12.32 22.56
C SER A 5 10.33 -10.81 22.34
N HIS A 6 11.56 -10.32 22.12
CA HIS A 6 11.84 -8.89 21.96
C HIS A 6 12.75 -8.62 20.77
N PHE A 7 12.53 -7.48 20.14
CA PHE A 7 13.37 -6.91 19.09
C PHE A 7 13.69 -5.47 19.46
N LYS A 8 14.98 -5.14 19.63
CA LYS A 8 15.44 -3.80 20.03
C LYS A 8 14.71 -3.21 21.25
N GLY A 9 14.40 -4.06 22.25
CA GLY A 9 13.67 -3.63 23.45
C GLY A 9 12.13 -3.56 23.31
N TRP A 10 11.60 -3.77 22.13
CA TRP A 10 10.17 -3.83 21.90
C TRP A 10 9.66 -5.27 21.98
N ALA A 11 8.50 -5.48 22.57
CA ALA A 11 7.82 -6.76 22.49
C ALA A 11 7.58 -7.09 21.00
N LYS A 12 8.05 -8.26 20.56
CA LYS A 12 7.69 -8.73 19.22
C LYS A 12 6.18 -8.84 19.13
N PRO A 13 5.60 -8.54 17.94
CA PRO A 13 4.17 -8.71 17.73
C PRO A 13 3.74 -10.09 18.20
N GLY A 14 2.68 -10.11 19.00
CA GLY A 14 2.25 -11.32 19.72
C GLY A 14 2.01 -12.52 18.82
N ILE A 15 2.06 -13.68 19.44
CA ILE A 15 1.73 -14.94 18.80
C ILE A 15 0.26 -14.87 18.34
N ILE A 16 0.01 -15.36 17.13
CA ILE A 16 -1.35 -15.56 16.63
C ILE A 16 -2.09 -16.49 17.59
N PRO A 17 -3.37 -16.22 17.85
CA PRO A 17 -4.17 -17.07 18.72
C PRO A 17 -4.00 -18.54 18.34
N PRO A 18 -3.76 -19.44 19.33
CA PRO A 18 -3.68 -20.87 19.06
C PRO A 18 -4.99 -21.34 18.40
N GLY A 19 -4.87 -22.08 17.32
CA GLY A 19 -6.01 -22.67 16.64
C GLY A 19 -6.13 -22.32 15.15
N LEU A 20 -5.85 -21.07 14.74
CA LEU A 20 -5.90 -20.70 13.32
C LEU A 20 -4.54 -20.88 12.61
N ALA A 21 -3.44 -20.66 13.31
CA ALA A 21 -2.10 -20.72 12.74
C ALA A 21 -1.54 -22.14 12.59
N ALA A 22 -1.94 -23.08 13.41
CA ALA A 22 -1.36 -24.43 13.46
C ALA A 22 -1.65 -25.27 12.20
N GLU A 23 -2.70 -24.92 11.46
CA GLU A 23 -3.14 -25.66 10.26
C GLU A 23 -2.60 -25.06 8.94
N ILE A 24 -1.92 -23.91 9.00
CA ILE A 24 -1.44 -23.20 7.79
C ILE A 24 0.07 -23.37 7.68
N ALA A 25 0.49 -24.37 6.91
CA ALA A 25 1.90 -24.64 6.70
C ALA A 25 2.61 -23.54 5.89
N VAL A 26 3.85 -23.27 6.23
CA VAL A 26 4.77 -22.48 5.40
C VAL A 26 5.46 -23.43 4.45
N GLU A 27 5.21 -23.29 3.16
CA GLU A 27 5.82 -24.16 2.14
C GLU A 27 7.33 -23.88 2.01
N PRO A 28 8.14 -24.84 1.51
CA PRO A 28 9.60 -24.67 1.41
C PRO A 28 10.05 -23.43 0.62
N HIS A 29 9.26 -23.00 -0.36
CA HIS A 29 9.53 -21.84 -1.21
C HIS A 29 8.95 -20.51 -0.64
N GLU A 30 8.28 -20.59 0.50
CA GLU A 30 7.66 -19.44 1.16
C GLU A 30 8.46 -18.96 2.38
N THR A 31 8.16 -17.74 2.82
CA THR A 31 8.50 -17.22 4.14
C THR A 31 7.24 -16.66 4.80
N LEU A 32 7.23 -16.62 6.13
CA LEU A 32 6.20 -15.98 6.94
C LEU A 32 6.84 -14.84 7.72
N ASP A 33 6.56 -13.62 7.30
CA ASP A 33 7.24 -12.44 7.81
C ASP A 33 6.31 -11.56 8.65
N ALA A 34 6.90 -10.88 9.66
CA ALA A 34 6.18 -9.88 10.44
C ALA A 34 5.90 -8.65 9.56
N ILE A 35 4.67 -8.11 9.63
CA ILE A 35 4.28 -6.98 8.82
C ILE A 35 3.73 -5.81 9.65
N SER A 36 2.81 -6.06 10.57
CA SER A 36 2.13 -5.01 11.34
C SER A 36 1.55 -5.62 12.61
N GLY A 37 1.99 -5.16 13.78
CA GLY A 37 1.58 -5.75 15.05
C GLY A 37 1.76 -7.27 15.05
N HIS A 38 0.68 -8.00 15.31
CA HIS A 38 0.68 -9.46 15.27
C HIS A 38 0.47 -10.04 13.86
N PHE A 39 0.18 -9.23 12.86
CA PHE A 39 -0.05 -9.73 11.50
C PHE A 39 1.22 -10.26 10.85
N ARG A 40 1.03 -11.32 10.05
CA ARG A 40 2.08 -11.99 9.28
C ARG A 40 1.70 -12.03 7.81
N LEU A 41 2.71 -12.08 6.97
CA LEU A 41 2.57 -12.09 5.51
C LEU A 41 3.32 -13.29 4.94
N PHE A 42 2.62 -14.10 4.14
CA PHE A 42 3.26 -15.13 3.32
C PHE A 42 3.84 -14.50 2.06
N GLN A 43 5.08 -14.82 1.76
CA GLN A 43 5.80 -14.32 0.59
C GLN A 43 6.63 -15.45 -0.03
N LEU A 44 6.85 -15.39 -1.33
CA LEU A 44 7.84 -16.26 -1.96
C LEU A 44 9.25 -15.83 -1.57
N ARG A 45 10.17 -16.79 -1.36
CA ARG A 45 11.58 -16.50 -1.08
C ARG A 45 12.23 -15.72 -2.21
N ASP A 46 11.96 -16.12 -3.47
CA ASP A 46 12.56 -15.53 -4.67
C ASP A 46 11.60 -14.60 -5.43
N GLY A 47 10.33 -14.47 -4.95
CA GLY A 47 9.30 -13.63 -5.54
C GLY A 47 9.39 -12.15 -5.17
N HIS A 48 8.31 -11.42 -5.48
CA HIS A 48 8.13 -10.05 -5.01
C HIS A 48 7.92 -10.06 -3.50
N ARG A 49 8.68 -9.21 -2.81
CA ARG A 49 8.60 -9.06 -1.35
C ARG A 49 8.12 -7.65 -1.02
N PHE A 50 7.47 -7.49 0.12
CA PHE A 50 7.03 -6.18 0.56
C PHE A 50 8.20 -5.20 0.72
N SER A 51 7.92 -3.95 0.49
CA SER A 51 8.89 -2.86 0.45
C SER A 51 8.56 -1.73 1.41
N THR A 52 9.47 -0.77 1.51
CA THR A 52 9.22 0.49 2.22
C THR A 52 8.04 1.25 1.63
N ASP A 53 7.86 1.19 0.31
CA ASP A 53 6.79 1.89 -0.40
C ASP A 53 5.40 1.41 0.04
N ASP A 54 5.23 0.09 0.24
CA ASP A 54 3.98 -0.50 0.73
C ASP A 54 3.66 -0.01 2.16
N ILE A 55 4.67 -0.02 3.03
CA ILE A 55 4.57 0.48 4.41
C ILE A 55 4.14 1.94 4.43
N LEU A 56 4.78 2.77 3.61
CA LEU A 56 4.52 4.19 3.53
C LEU A 56 3.12 4.49 2.96
N THR A 57 2.70 3.76 1.93
CA THR A 57 1.37 3.91 1.33
C THR A 57 0.28 3.62 2.35
N ALA A 58 0.38 2.50 3.05
CA ALA A 58 -0.59 2.12 4.08
C ALA A 58 -0.61 3.10 5.25
N TRP A 59 0.57 3.50 5.74
CA TRP A 59 0.68 4.50 6.80
C TRP A 59 0.07 5.83 6.39
N TYR A 60 0.38 6.31 5.20
CA TYR A 60 -0.08 7.61 4.70
C TYR A 60 -1.60 7.62 4.53
N GLY A 61 -2.15 6.64 3.84
CA GLY A 61 -3.59 6.54 3.64
C GLY A 61 -4.38 6.48 4.95
N THR A 62 -3.98 5.61 5.85
CA THR A 62 -4.66 5.45 7.14
C THR A 62 -4.42 6.60 8.12
N SER A 63 -3.35 7.37 7.96
CA SER A 63 -3.10 8.56 8.79
C SER A 63 -3.99 9.73 8.40
N TRP A 64 -4.36 9.83 7.12
CA TRP A 64 -5.24 10.90 6.62
C TRP A 64 -6.71 10.48 6.50
N CYS A 65 -7.00 9.18 6.59
CA CYS A 65 -8.36 8.65 6.66
C CYS A 65 -8.52 7.67 7.82
N PRO A 66 -8.31 8.11 9.08
CA PRO A 66 -8.26 7.22 10.25
C PRO A 66 -9.62 6.67 10.65
N SER A 67 -10.70 7.23 10.15
CA SER A 67 -12.10 6.82 10.44
C SER A 67 -12.74 6.04 9.28
N ALA A 68 -11.97 5.57 8.32
CA ALA A 68 -12.52 4.79 7.22
C ALA A 68 -13.21 3.51 7.72
N HIS A 69 -14.43 3.28 7.24
CA HIS A 69 -15.21 2.06 7.48
C HIS A 69 -15.12 1.08 6.32
N THR A 70 -14.81 1.58 5.12
CA THR A 70 -14.63 0.80 3.90
C THR A 70 -13.34 1.19 3.20
N ALA A 71 -12.57 0.19 2.77
CA ALA A 71 -11.33 0.43 2.07
C ALA A 71 -11.16 -0.48 0.86
N LEU A 72 -10.50 0.05 -0.18
CA LEU A 72 -10.14 -0.67 -1.40
C LEU A 72 -8.62 -0.58 -1.60
N ASP A 73 -7.97 -1.71 -1.89
CA ASP A 73 -6.56 -1.76 -2.27
C ASP A 73 -6.42 -2.23 -3.73
N LEU A 74 -5.95 -1.35 -4.59
CA LEU A 74 -5.83 -1.58 -6.04
C LEU A 74 -4.46 -2.17 -6.37
N GLY A 75 -4.43 -3.29 -7.10
CA GLY A 75 -3.20 -3.99 -7.43
C GLY A 75 -2.48 -4.45 -6.17
N SER A 76 -3.22 -5.10 -5.27
CA SER A 76 -2.80 -5.36 -3.89
C SER A 76 -1.59 -6.31 -3.74
N GLY A 77 -1.15 -6.95 -4.82
CA GLY A 77 -0.04 -7.91 -4.79
C GLY A 77 -0.31 -9.02 -3.78
N ILE A 78 0.65 -9.30 -2.93
CA ILE A 78 0.52 -10.28 -1.85
C ILE A 78 -0.29 -9.78 -0.64
N GLY A 79 -0.90 -8.59 -0.76
CA GLY A 79 -1.79 -8.00 0.25
C GLY A 79 -1.11 -7.09 1.27
N THR A 80 0.10 -6.62 1.03
CA THR A 80 0.91 -5.87 2.01
C THR A 80 0.22 -4.60 2.48
N VAL A 81 -0.13 -3.72 1.54
CA VAL A 81 -0.74 -2.41 1.86
C VAL A 81 -2.09 -2.61 2.56
N GLY A 82 -2.96 -3.43 1.96
CA GLY A 82 -4.28 -3.70 2.53
C GLY A 82 -4.23 -4.32 3.92
N MET A 83 -3.28 -5.22 4.22
CA MET A 83 -3.16 -5.84 5.55
C MET A 83 -2.66 -4.87 6.61
N ILE A 84 -1.69 -4.00 6.29
CA ILE A 84 -1.26 -2.94 7.21
C ILE A 84 -2.44 -1.99 7.49
N CYS A 85 -3.19 -1.60 6.45
CA CYS A 85 -4.40 -0.81 6.62
C CYS A 85 -5.44 -1.53 7.50
N ALA A 86 -5.65 -2.84 7.28
CA ALA A 86 -6.59 -3.64 8.06
C ALA A 86 -6.19 -3.76 9.54
N TRP A 87 -4.90 -3.79 9.84
CA TRP A 87 -4.41 -3.75 11.22
C TRP A 87 -4.67 -2.37 11.86
N ARG A 88 -4.45 -1.27 11.12
CA ARG A 88 -4.66 0.10 11.62
C ARG A 88 -6.15 0.46 11.74
N LEU A 89 -7.00 -0.15 10.93
CA LEU A 89 -8.45 0.11 10.86
C LEU A 89 -9.21 -1.19 11.19
N PRO A 90 -9.20 -1.64 12.47
CA PRO A 90 -9.71 -2.96 12.84
C PRO A 90 -11.22 -3.11 12.62
N GLY A 91 -11.98 -2.01 12.58
CA GLY A 91 -13.42 -2.00 12.31
C GLY A 91 -13.80 -1.89 10.83
N ALA A 92 -12.83 -1.65 9.94
CA ALA A 92 -13.11 -1.43 8.52
C ALA A 92 -13.26 -2.74 7.74
N LYS A 93 -14.08 -2.69 6.69
CA LYS A 93 -14.19 -3.76 5.68
C LYS A 93 -13.28 -3.42 4.49
N PHE A 94 -12.59 -4.42 4.00
CA PHE A 94 -11.63 -4.30 2.91
C PHE A 94 -12.06 -5.10 1.70
N VAL A 95 -11.90 -4.50 0.52
CA VAL A 95 -11.85 -5.18 -0.77
C VAL A 95 -10.45 -4.97 -1.32
N THR A 96 -9.81 -6.02 -1.81
CA THR A 96 -8.51 -5.92 -2.49
C THR A 96 -8.62 -6.58 -3.85
N VAL A 97 -7.94 -6.02 -4.85
CA VAL A 97 -7.98 -6.52 -6.21
C VAL A 97 -6.56 -6.80 -6.69
N GLU A 98 -6.31 -8.02 -7.14
CA GLU A 98 -5.02 -8.44 -7.68
C GLU A 98 -5.21 -9.39 -8.86
N ALA A 99 -4.45 -9.17 -9.93
CA ALA A 99 -4.60 -9.93 -11.16
C ALA A 99 -3.70 -11.18 -11.26
N GLN A 100 -2.69 -11.30 -10.37
CA GLN A 100 -1.78 -12.44 -10.36
C GLN A 100 -2.29 -13.52 -9.41
N ALA A 101 -2.73 -14.66 -9.93
CA ALA A 101 -3.27 -15.77 -9.14
C ALA A 101 -2.33 -16.25 -8.01
N GLU A 102 -1.01 -16.26 -8.25
CA GLU A 102 0.00 -16.62 -7.24
C GLU A 102 0.00 -15.61 -6.07
N SER A 103 -0.06 -14.31 -6.37
CA SER A 103 -0.14 -13.26 -5.35
C SER A 103 -1.45 -13.32 -4.57
N VAL A 104 -2.57 -13.57 -5.26
CA VAL A 104 -3.89 -13.78 -4.64
C VAL A 104 -3.88 -14.98 -3.69
N ALA A 105 -3.25 -16.09 -4.07
CA ALA A 105 -3.14 -17.27 -3.21
C ALA A 105 -2.39 -16.96 -1.91
N LEU A 106 -1.27 -16.24 -1.99
CA LEU A 106 -0.48 -15.79 -0.83
C LEU A 106 -1.27 -14.80 0.05
N ALA A 107 -1.98 -13.86 -0.57
CA ALA A 107 -2.82 -12.90 0.14
C ALA A 107 -3.96 -13.60 0.90
N LYS A 108 -4.66 -14.55 0.27
CA LYS A 108 -5.70 -15.38 0.92
C LYS A 108 -5.14 -16.18 2.09
N LYS A 109 -3.97 -16.80 1.90
CA LYS A 109 -3.26 -17.53 2.95
C LYS A 109 -2.92 -16.63 4.14
N SER A 110 -2.43 -15.42 3.86
CA SER A 110 -2.13 -14.41 4.86
C SER A 110 -3.38 -13.90 5.58
N ALA A 111 -4.47 -13.63 4.87
CA ALA A 111 -5.74 -13.18 5.47
C ALA A 111 -6.31 -14.23 6.43
N ARG A 112 -6.29 -15.50 6.04
CA ARG A 112 -6.70 -16.62 6.88
C ARG A 112 -5.81 -16.76 8.11
N TYR A 113 -4.48 -16.69 7.94
CA TYR A 113 -3.52 -16.77 9.04
C TYR A 113 -3.73 -15.65 10.07
N ASN A 114 -4.07 -14.45 9.63
CA ASN A 114 -4.33 -13.29 10.48
C ASN A 114 -5.78 -13.24 11.03
N GLY A 115 -6.66 -14.17 10.63
CA GLY A 115 -8.05 -14.24 11.09
C GLY A 115 -8.92 -13.07 10.63
N ILE A 116 -8.65 -12.50 9.46
CA ILE A 116 -9.36 -11.30 8.95
C ILE A 116 -10.31 -11.60 7.78
N GLU A 117 -10.47 -12.83 7.36
CA GLU A 117 -11.27 -13.23 6.19
C GLU A 117 -12.71 -12.68 6.22
N SER A 118 -13.32 -12.54 7.38
CA SER A 118 -14.70 -12.03 7.53
C SER A 118 -14.86 -10.56 7.11
N ARG A 119 -13.78 -9.81 7.03
CA ARG A 119 -13.77 -8.38 6.69
C ARG A 119 -12.75 -7.99 5.62
N TYR A 120 -12.11 -8.97 4.98
CA TYR A 120 -11.04 -8.76 4.01
C TYR A 120 -11.30 -9.63 2.77
N GLU A 121 -12.03 -9.08 1.82
CA GLU A 121 -12.38 -9.73 0.56
C GLU A 121 -11.25 -9.54 -0.45
N ILE A 122 -10.82 -10.64 -1.09
CA ILE A 122 -9.76 -10.64 -2.11
C ILE A 122 -10.36 -11.08 -3.43
N ARG A 123 -10.34 -10.18 -4.42
CA ARG A 123 -10.83 -10.43 -5.77
C ARG A 123 -9.67 -10.64 -6.74
N GLU A 124 -9.71 -11.76 -7.42
CA GLU A 124 -8.75 -12.05 -8.50
C GLU A 124 -9.24 -11.45 -9.80
N GLY A 125 -8.43 -10.57 -10.40
CA GLY A 125 -8.75 -9.94 -11.68
C GLY A 125 -8.08 -8.60 -11.87
N ASP A 126 -8.31 -8.03 -13.04
CA ASP A 126 -7.86 -6.68 -13.37
C ASP A 126 -8.88 -5.64 -12.86
N PHE A 127 -8.46 -4.73 -12.01
CA PHE A 127 -9.35 -3.71 -11.44
C PHE A 127 -9.98 -2.77 -12.49
N ARG A 128 -9.48 -2.78 -13.72
CA ARG A 128 -10.06 -2.02 -14.84
C ARG A 128 -11.26 -2.73 -15.47
N ALA A 129 -11.39 -4.03 -15.22
CA ALA A 129 -12.50 -4.81 -15.75
C ALA A 129 -13.78 -4.52 -14.97
N PRO A 130 -14.90 -4.21 -15.64
CA PRO A 130 -16.11 -3.70 -15.01
C PRO A 130 -16.80 -4.73 -14.07
N GLU A 131 -16.52 -6.02 -14.22
CA GLU A 131 -17.06 -7.09 -13.41
C GLU A 131 -16.37 -7.25 -12.06
N ILE A 132 -15.16 -6.69 -11.88
CA ILE A 132 -14.36 -6.85 -10.67
C ILE A 132 -14.84 -5.92 -9.55
N LEU A 133 -15.17 -4.69 -9.90
CA LEU A 133 -15.69 -3.70 -8.97
C LEU A 133 -17.07 -3.25 -9.45
N ARG A 134 -18.12 -3.49 -8.65
CA ARG A 134 -19.48 -3.06 -9.00
C ARG A 134 -19.56 -1.53 -9.01
N ALA A 135 -20.36 -0.99 -9.91
CA ALA A 135 -20.46 0.45 -10.10
C ALA A 135 -20.98 1.23 -8.87
N ASP A 136 -21.75 0.56 -8.00
CA ASP A 136 -22.32 1.09 -6.76
C ASP A 136 -21.36 1.01 -5.55
N GLU A 137 -20.27 0.27 -5.65
CA GLU A 137 -19.29 0.16 -4.57
C GLU A 137 -18.52 1.47 -4.36
N LYS A 138 -18.54 1.96 -3.13
CA LYS A 138 -17.85 3.18 -2.73
C LYS A 138 -17.02 2.93 -1.47
N PHE A 139 -15.84 3.55 -1.42
CA PHE A 139 -14.87 3.35 -0.36
C PHE A 139 -14.40 4.68 0.23
N ASP A 140 -14.28 4.71 1.56
CA ASP A 140 -13.77 5.88 2.28
C ASP A 140 -12.28 6.07 2.03
N LEU A 141 -11.54 4.95 1.97
CA LEU A 141 -10.11 4.92 1.69
C LEU A 141 -9.84 4.02 0.48
N ILE A 142 -9.10 4.54 -0.48
CA ILE A 142 -8.52 3.73 -1.56
C ILE A 142 -7.00 3.84 -1.46
N THR A 143 -6.30 2.71 -1.62
CA THR A 143 -4.84 2.64 -1.66
C THR A 143 -4.36 1.98 -2.95
N GLY A 144 -3.11 2.24 -3.31
CA GLY A 144 -2.46 1.56 -4.41
C GLY A 144 -0.98 1.90 -4.51
N SER A 145 -0.20 0.91 -4.97
CA SER A 145 1.21 1.07 -5.33
C SER A 145 1.37 0.80 -6.83
N PRO A 146 1.07 1.78 -7.71
CA PRO A 146 1.15 1.57 -9.15
C PRO A 146 2.56 1.16 -9.59
N PRO A 147 2.71 0.32 -10.62
CA PRO A 147 4.02 0.02 -11.19
C PRO A 147 4.67 1.29 -11.75
N TYR A 148 6.00 1.40 -11.63
CA TYR A 148 6.72 2.63 -11.93
C TYR A 148 7.16 2.75 -13.39
N PHE A 149 7.36 1.62 -14.07
CA PHE A 149 8.03 1.61 -15.36
C PHE A 149 7.09 1.20 -16.50
N PRO A 150 7.05 1.98 -17.59
CA PRO A 150 6.43 1.54 -18.84
C PRO A 150 7.08 0.23 -19.32
N GLN A 151 6.32 -0.56 -20.09
CA GLN A 151 6.85 -1.77 -20.70
C GLN A 151 8.08 -1.46 -21.56
N GLY A 152 9.12 -2.29 -21.43
CA GLY A 152 10.38 -2.11 -22.18
C GLY A 152 11.33 -1.06 -21.60
N ALA A 153 11.00 -0.41 -20.48
CA ALA A 153 11.88 0.51 -19.79
C ALA A 153 12.61 -0.21 -18.65
N GLY A 154 13.93 -0.40 -18.79
CA GLY A 154 14.80 -0.95 -17.73
C GLY A 154 15.11 -2.44 -17.84
N ILE A 155 15.77 -2.98 -16.80
CA ILE A 155 16.19 -4.39 -16.75
C ILE A 155 15.00 -5.25 -16.30
N GLU A 156 14.57 -6.17 -17.14
CA GLU A 156 13.53 -7.12 -16.83
C GLU A 156 14.00 -8.13 -15.77
N SER A 157 13.15 -8.38 -14.77
CA SER A 157 13.40 -9.42 -13.78
C SER A 157 13.08 -10.79 -14.38
N GLY A 158 13.95 -11.79 -14.18
CA GLY A 158 13.69 -13.17 -14.58
C GLY A 158 12.53 -13.84 -13.83
N HIS A 159 11.95 -13.21 -12.80
CA HIS A 159 10.83 -13.75 -12.03
C HIS A 159 9.51 -13.10 -12.47
N PRO A 160 8.50 -13.86 -12.98
CA PRO A 160 7.25 -13.30 -13.51
C PRO A 160 6.50 -12.39 -12.55
N GLN A 161 6.42 -12.76 -11.26
CA GLN A 161 5.76 -11.97 -10.22
C GLN A 161 6.43 -10.60 -10.05
N LYS A 162 7.78 -10.55 -10.02
CA LYS A 162 8.53 -9.29 -9.92
C LYS A 162 8.35 -8.41 -11.15
N LEU A 163 8.30 -9.01 -12.34
CA LEU A 163 8.09 -8.30 -13.59
C LEU A 163 6.75 -7.56 -13.56
N ALA A 164 5.68 -8.28 -13.21
CA ALA A 164 4.33 -7.73 -13.18
C ALA A 164 4.13 -6.65 -12.10
N CYS A 165 4.89 -6.69 -10.99
CA CYS A 165 4.85 -5.65 -9.96
C CYS A 165 5.60 -4.37 -10.37
N ARG A 166 6.57 -4.45 -11.26
CA ARG A 166 7.45 -3.32 -11.62
C ARG A 166 7.00 -2.59 -12.89
N PHE A 167 6.44 -3.32 -13.86
CA PHE A 167 6.10 -2.80 -15.17
C PHE A 167 4.58 -2.64 -15.36
N GLU A 168 4.18 -1.62 -16.11
CA GLU A 168 2.80 -1.25 -16.40
C GLU A 168 2.09 -2.27 -17.33
N LEU A 169 2.17 -3.55 -16.97
CA LEU A 169 1.53 -4.63 -17.72
C LEU A 169 0.00 -4.63 -17.55
N ARG A 170 -0.47 -4.22 -16.38
CA ARG A 170 -1.88 -4.31 -15.95
C ARG A 170 -2.37 -3.03 -15.30
N GLY A 171 -2.07 -1.90 -15.90
CA GLY A 171 -2.47 -0.58 -15.44
C GLY A 171 -1.28 0.32 -15.08
N ASN A 172 -1.50 1.60 -15.22
CA ASN A 172 -0.57 2.67 -14.91
C ASN A 172 -1.21 3.65 -13.94
N ILE A 173 -0.48 4.68 -13.50
CA ILE A 173 -1.00 5.66 -12.53
C ILE A 173 -2.32 6.31 -12.97
N ALA A 174 -2.55 6.54 -14.26
CA ALA A 174 -3.81 7.12 -14.74
C ALA A 174 -4.99 6.15 -14.58
N ASP A 175 -4.77 4.83 -14.75
CA ASP A 175 -5.78 3.80 -14.52
C ASP A 175 -6.14 3.72 -13.03
N TYR A 176 -5.15 3.81 -12.13
CA TYR A 176 -5.38 3.88 -10.68
C TYR A 176 -6.20 5.11 -10.30
N CYS A 177 -5.84 6.29 -10.82
CA CYS A 177 -6.61 7.52 -10.60
C CYS A 177 -8.05 7.40 -11.10
N ALA A 178 -8.26 6.86 -12.30
CA ALA A 178 -9.58 6.70 -12.90
C ALA A 178 -10.47 5.74 -12.08
N THR A 179 -9.91 4.61 -11.65
CA THR A 179 -10.64 3.64 -10.81
C THR A 179 -10.92 4.23 -9.43
N ALA A 180 -9.94 4.91 -8.81
CA ALA A 180 -10.14 5.56 -7.53
C ALA A 180 -11.24 6.62 -7.60
N ALA A 181 -11.21 7.52 -8.59
CA ALA A 181 -12.24 8.55 -8.75
C ALA A 181 -13.66 7.97 -8.87
N LYS A 182 -13.79 6.83 -9.60
CA LYS A 182 -15.07 6.14 -9.79
C LYS A 182 -15.59 5.51 -8.49
N HIS A 183 -14.69 5.03 -7.62
CA HIS A 183 -15.06 4.23 -6.45
C HIS A 183 -14.86 4.94 -5.10
N LEU A 184 -14.37 6.17 -5.06
CA LEU A 184 -14.34 6.97 -3.83
C LEU A 184 -15.76 7.30 -3.35
N ALA A 185 -16.01 7.10 -2.06
CA ALA A 185 -17.16 7.64 -1.37
C ALA A 185 -17.11 9.18 -1.35
N PRO A 186 -18.22 9.88 -1.10
CA PRO A 186 -18.18 11.32 -0.85
C PRO A 186 -17.21 11.65 0.29
N GLY A 187 -16.25 12.57 0.04
CA GLY A 187 -15.20 12.91 0.99
C GLY A 187 -14.12 11.84 1.18
N GLY A 188 -14.15 10.76 0.40
CA GLY A 188 -13.17 9.68 0.45
C GLY A 188 -11.76 10.12 0.01
N PHE A 189 -10.76 9.33 0.40
CA PHE A 189 -9.35 9.64 0.19
C PHE A 189 -8.63 8.53 -0.57
N PHE A 190 -7.92 8.89 -1.65
CA PHE A 190 -7.04 7.99 -2.39
C PHE A 190 -5.58 8.27 -2.04
N ALA A 191 -4.86 7.27 -1.55
CA ALA A 191 -3.44 7.35 -1.23
C ALA A 191 -2.63 6.42 -2.14
N CYS A 192 -1.57 6.97 -2.74
CA CYS A 192 -0.63 6.15 -3.51
C CYS A 192 0.81 6.64 -3.34
N VAL A 193 1.75 5.75 -3.66
CA VAL A 193 3.18 6.04 -3.80
C VAL A 193 3.55 6.03 -5.28
N PHE A 194 4.42 6.95 -5.70
CA PHE A 194 4.93 6.96 -7.07
C PHE A 194 6.30 7.67 -7.14
N PRO A 195 7.16 7.42 -8.15
CA PRO A 195 8.44 8.11 -8.26
C PRO A 195 8.30 9.63 -8.28
N TYR A 196 9.27 10.34 -7.69
CA TYR A 196 9.19 11.79 -7.46
C TYR A 196 10.00 12.63 -8.47
N GLU A 197 10.58 12.04 -9.47
CA GLU A 197 11.23 12.78 -10.56
C GLU A 197 10.22 13.56 -11.43
N ALA A 198 10.65 14.64 -12.05
CA ALA A 198 9.76 15.59 -12.74
C ALA A 198 8.83 14.93 -13.79
N ALA A 199 9.35 14.00 -14.59
CA ALA A 199 8.56 13.29 -15.59
C ALA A 199 7.45 12.43 -14.95
N GLN A 200 7.74 11.78 -13.86
CA GLN A 200 6.78 10.93 -13.14
C GLN A 200 5.75 11.76 -12.37
N LEU A 201 6.17 12.88 -11.77
CA LEU A 201 5.25 13.85 -11.15
C LEU A 201 4.23 14.36 -12.17
N ALA A 202 4.68 14.72 -13.38
CA ALA A 202 3.77 15.15 -14.44
C ALA A 202 2.73 14.07 -14.81
N ARG A 203 3.10 12.78 -14.75
CA ARG A 203 2.19 11.66 -14.99
C ARG A 203 1.12 11.54 -13.90
N VAL A 204 1.51 11.66 -12.64
CA VAL A 204 0.57 11.65 -11.49
C VAL A 204 -0.42 12.81 -11.61
N GLU A 205 0.09 14.03 -11.84
CA GLU A 205 -0.73 15.23 -11.97
C GLU A 205 -1.70 15.15 -13.16
N ALA A 206 -1.22 14.63 -14.31
CA ALA A 206 -2.06 14.43 -15.48
C ALA A 206 -3.14 13.36 -15.24
N GLY A 207 -2.78 12.24 -14.62
CA GLY A 207 -3.70 11.16 -14.27
C GLY A 207 -4.79 11.62 -13.29
N ALA A 208 -4.41 12.31 -12.24
CA ALA A 208 -5.33 12.87 -11.25
C ALA A 208 -6.31 13.86 -11.90
N ARG A 209 -5.81 14.85 -12.64
CA ARG A 209 -6.63 15.85 -13.33
C ARG A 209 -7.61 15.21 -14.32
N LYS A 210 -7.15 14.26 -15.14
CA LYS A 210 -7.99 13.53 -16.10
C LYS A 210 -9.11 12.77 -15.41
N ALA A 211 -8.86 12.25 -14.23
CA ALA A 211 -9.82 11.50 -13.42
C ALA A 211 -10.76 12.41 -12.58
N GLY A 212 -10.60 13.73 -12.60
CA GLY A 212 -11.37 14.65 -11.74
C GLY A 212 -10.93 14.60 -10.27
N LEU A 213 -9.70 14.14 -10.01
CA LEU A 213 -9.09 14.16 -8.69
C LEU A 213 -8.22 15.41 -8.49
N VAL A 214 -8.16 15.90 -7.26
CA VAL A 214 -7.22 16.92 -6.80
C VAL A 214 -6.20 16.24 -5.90
N ILE A 215 -4.91 16.47 -6.16
CA ILE A 215 -3.84 16.10 -5.23
C ILE A 215 -3.90 17.13 -4.10
N VAL A 216 -4.61 16.79 -3.02
CA VAL A 216 -4.79 17.72 -1.88
C VAL A 216 -3.52 17.82 -1.05
N ARG A 217 -2.68 16.79 -1.10
CA ARG A 217 -1.40 16.76 -0.40
C ARG A 217 -0.41 15.82 -1.05
N LYS A 218 0.87 16.14 -0.90
CA LYS A 218 1.97 15.27 -1.31
C LYS A 218 3.13 15.36 -0.31
N ARG A 219 3.83 14.26 -0.11
CA ARG A 219 5.01 14.20 0.74
C ARG A 219 6.18 13.54 0.01
N PRO A 220 7.27 14.27 -0.28
CA PRO A 220 8.48 13.68 -0.84
C PRO A 220 9.11 12.69 0.15
N VAL A 221 9.70 11.61 -0.35
CA VAL A 221 10.40 10.60 0.47
C VAL A 221 11.85 10.51 0.04
N VAL A 222 12.74 10.80 0.99
CA VAL A 222 14.19 10.78 0.84
C VAL A 222 14.73 9.51 1.51
N PHE A 223 15.35 8.62 0.73
CA PHE A 223 15.82 7.34 1.26
C PHE A 223 17.07 7.49 2.14
N ARG A 224 17.92 8.48 1.86
CA ARG A 224 19.04 8.84 2.74
C ARG A 224 19.11 10.36 2.85
N GLU A 225 19.26 10.85 4.05
CA GLU A 225 19.40 12.27 4.37
C GLU A 225 20.48 12.94 3.50
N GLY A 226 20.08 14.00 2.81
CA GLY A 226 20.93 14.75 1.86
C GLY A 226 20.79 14.31 0.40
N ASP A 227 20.11 13.21 0.11
CA ASP A 227 19.78 12.79 -1.25
C ASP A 227 18.52 13.52 -1.77
N SER A 228 18.30 13.45 -3.08
CA SER A 228 17.03 13.87 -3.68
C SER A 228 15.90 12.89 -3.37
N PRO A 229 14.65 13.36 -3.31
CA PRO A 229 13.49 12.46 -3.15
C PRO A 229 13.42 11.42 -4.26
N LEU A 230 13.24 10.16 -3.88
CA LEU A 230 13.12 9.05 -4.83
C LEU A 230 11.67 8.76 -5.18
N VAL A 231 10.79 8.74 -4.18
CA VAL A 231 9.34 8.57 -4.35
C VAL A 231 8.58 9.66 -3.61
N GLY A 232 7.31 9.82 -3.93
CA GLY A 232 6.39 10.68 -3.22
C GLY A 232 5.15 9.92 -2.80
N LEU A 233 4.59 10.33 -1.69
CA LEU A 233 3.27 9.92 -1.23
C LEU A 233 2.26 10.97 -1.69
N PHE A 234 1.20 10.53 -2.33
CA PHE A 234 0.16 11.40 -2.88
C PHE A 234 -1.17 11.07 -2.23
N GLY A 235 -1.85 12.10 -1.72
CA GLY A 235 -3.20 12.03 -1.21
C GLY A 235 -4.13 12.82 -2.11
N MET A 236 -5.18 12.17 -2.59
CA MET A 236 -6.10 12.73 -3.58
C MET A 236 -7.56 12.62 -3.11
N MET A 237 -8.38 13.57 -3.52
CA MET A 237 -9.82 13.59 -3.30
C MET A 237 -10.53 13.99 -4.60
N ARG A 238 -11.80 13.67 -4.74
CA ARG A 238 -12.58 14.13 -5.88
C ARG A 238 -12.72 15.65 -5.84
N ALA A 239 -12.57 16.31 -6.97
CA ALA A 239 -12.73 17.76 -7.08
C ALA A 239 -14.11 18.24 -6.60
N ASP A 240 -15.15 17.45 -6.87
CA ASP A 240 -16.53 17.76 -6.51
C ASP A 240 -16.80 17.73 -4.99
N ASP A 241 -15.96 17.01 -4.23
CA ASP A 241 -16.05 16.94 -2.77
C ASP A 241 -15.33 18.13 -2.08
N LEU A 242 -14.62 18.95 -2.85
CA LEU A 242 -13.79 20.04 -2.31
C LEU A 242 -14.41 21.41 -2.57
N PRO A 243 -14.27 22.35 -1.63
CA PRO A 243 -14.62 23.76 -1.88
C PRO A 243 -13.83 24.28 -3.09
N GLU A 244 -14.45 25.15 -3.88
CA GLU A 244 -13.87 25.66 -5.12
C GLU A 244 -12.48 26.29 -4.91
N TRP A 245 -12.31 27.07 -3.85
CA TRP A 245 -11.05 27.70 -3.50
C TRP A 245 -9.91 26.73 -3.18
N PHE A 246 -10.24 25.45 -2.86
CA PHE A 246 -9.24 24.44 -2.54
C PHE A 246 -8.84 23.55 -3.74
N ARG A 247 -9.66 23.55 -4.81
CA ARG A 247 -9.46 22.65 -5.96
C ARG A 247 -8.14 22.84 -6.71
N GLY A 248 -7.53 24.01 -6.61
CA GLY A 248 -6.24 24.32 -7.25
C GLY A 248 -5.05 24.26 -6.29
N GLN A 249 -5.22 23.78 -5.08
CA GLN A 249 -4.18 23.81 -4.06
C GLN A 249 -3.68 22.41 -3.72
N THR A 250 -2.36 22.28 -3.57
CA THR A 250 -1.69 21.06 -3.07
C THR A 250 -0.81 21.45 -1.90
N TRP A 251 -1.04 20.86 -0.74
CA TRP A 251 -0.09 20.99 0.35
C TRP A 251 1.08 20.04 0.18
N THR A 252 2.29 20.59 -0.02
CA THR A 252 3.53 19.84 0.00
C THR A 252 4.05 19.76 1.42
N GLU A 253 4.06 18.56 1.98
CA GLU A 253 4.58 18.27 3.32
C GLU A 253 6.12 18.31 3.31
N PRO A 254 6.77 18.52 4.47
CA PRO A 254 8.20 18.32 4.61
C PRO A 254 8.62 16.92 4.20
N ASP A 255 9.84 16.78 3.68
CA ASP A 255 10.40 15.51 3.27
C ASP A 255 10.34 14.47 4.39
N LEU A 256 9.98 13.24 4.05
CA LEU A 256 10.07 12.09 4.94
C LEU A 256 11.41 11.41 4.71
N ILE A 257 12.26 11.39 5.74
CA ILE A 257 13.60 10.80 5.66
C ILE A 257 13.57 9.37 6.20
N ILE A 258 14.07 8.41 5.42
CA ILE A 258 14.09 6.99 5.81
C ILE A 258 15.35 6.65 6.61
N ARG A 259 16.52 7.15 6.18
CA ARG A 259 17.82 6.88 6.84
C ARG A 259 18.61 8.15 7.02
N THR A 260 19.37 8.21 8.11
CA THR A 260 20.38 9.25 8.32
C THR A 260 21.51 9.13 7.30
N ARG A 261 22.43 10.11 7.25
CA ARG A 261 23.62 10.08 6.39
C ARG A 261 24.48 8.85 6.66
N GLU A 262 24.56 8.39 7.91
CA GLU A 262 25.30 7.20 8.34
C GLU A 262 24.58 5.87 8.05
N GLY A 263 23.39 5.94 7.41
CA GLY A 263 22.60 4.76 7.05
C GLY A 263 21.75 4.15 8.17
N ARG A 264 21.68 4.78 9.35
CA ARG A 264 20.78 4.36 10.43
C ARG A 264 19.34 4.73 10.09
N ILE A 265 18.38 4.04 10.70
CA ILE A 265 16.96 4.40 10.55
C ILE A 265 16.75 5.81 11.12
N HIS A 266 16.14 6.69 10.29
CA HIS A 266 15.83 8.05 10.74
C HIS A 266 14.66 8.04 11.74
N PRO A 267 14.64 8.95 12.75
CA PRO A 267 13.55 9.03 13.74
C PRO A 267 12.16 9.16 13.12
N GLU A 268 12.00 9.92 12.04
CA GLU A 268 10.71 10.05 11.34
C GLU A 268 10.22 8.70 10.81
N TYR A 269 11.08 7.90 10.18
CA TYR A 269 10.69 6.58 9.70
C TYR A 269 10.47 5.60 10.85
N SER A 270 11.22 5.74 11.96
CA SER A 270 10.92 5.01 13.20
C SER A 270 9.51 5.29 13.70
N ALA A 271 9.06 6.55 13.65
CA ALA A 271 7.70 6.94 14.03
C ALA A 271 6.65 6.30 13.09
N VAL A 272 6.92 6.26 11.78
CA VAL A 272 6.06 5.55 10.82
C VAL A 272 5.95 4.07 11.17
N LYS A 273 7.08 3.41 11.42
CA LYS A 273 7.11 1.98 11.80
C LYS A 273 6.32 1.72 13.08
N LEU A 274 6.48 2.56 14.09
CA LEU A 274 5.68 2.48 15.32
C LEU A 274 4.19 2.62 15.04
N ALA A 275 3.81 3.60 14.22
CA ALA A 275 2.41 3.86 13.90
C ALA A 275 1.72 2.68 13.18
N ILE A 276 2.48 1.87 12.47
CA ILE A 276 1.95 0.64 11.83
C ILE A 276 2.17 -0.62 12.68
N GLY A 277 2.56 -0.49 13.96
CA GLY A 277 2.78 -1.63 14.86
C GLY A 277 4.07 -2.42 14.58
N PHE A 278 5.04 -1.82 13.91
CA PHE A 278 6.35 -2.41 13.68
C PHE A 278 7.38 -1.79 14.64
N PRO A 279 8.29 -2.56 15.25
CA PRO A 279 9.33 -1.98 16.08
C PRO A 279 10.22 -1.04 15.26
N PRO A 280 10.66 0.09 15.83
CA PRO A 280 11.47 1.09 15.14
C PRO A 280 12.88 0.57 14.81
#